data_49c6693f25f1adc221c8920cdfe3aea0
#
_entry.id   49c6693f25f1adc221c8920cdfe3aea0
#
_cell.length_a   1.000
_cell.length_b   1.000
_cell.length_c   1.000
_cell.angle_alpha   90.00
_cell.angle_beta   90.00
_cell.angle_gamma   90.00
#
_symmetry.space_group_name_H-M   'P 1'
#
loop_
_entity.id
_entity.type
_entity.pdbx_description
1 polymer ?
#
loop_
_entity_poly.entity_id
_entity_poly.type
_entity_poly.pdbx_seq_one_letter_code
_entity_poly.pdbx_strand_id
1 'polypeptide(L)'
;MAGEVERLQELVDKYDNIVFFGGAGVSTESGIPDFRSQDGLYHQKYDYPPETILSHTFFMRKPEEFFKFYRDKMLCDTAKPNAAHLKLAELEQAGKLKAVITQNIDNLHQMAGSKKVLELHGSVYRNYCMKCHRFYDFAHMKASTGVPRCECGGIIKPDVVLYEEGLDNQTINEAVKAISEAQVLIIG
;
A
#
# COMPACT_ATOMS: atom_id res chain seq x y z
N MET A 1 19.21 -14.91 -16.70
CA MET A 1 18.86 -13.53 -16.26
C MET A 1 18.94 -12.51 -17.40
N ALA A 2 20.01 -12.44 -18.23
CA ALA A 2 20.04 -11.51 -19.37
C ALA A 2 18.84 -11.70 -20.32
N GLY A 3 18.53 -12.93 -20.74
CA GLY A 3 17.41 -13.21 -21.62
C GLY A 3 16.00 -12.91 -21.07
N GLU A 4 15.82 -12.86 -19.74
CA GLU A 4 14.53 -12.53 -19.12
C GLU A 4 14.26 -11.02 -19.15
N VAL A 5 15.30 -10.21 -18.92
CA VAL A 5 15.22 -8.74 -19.02
C VAL A 5 14.96 -8.31 -20.45
N GLU A 6 15.68 -8.91 -21.41
CA GLU A 6 15.47 -8.67 -22.84
C GLU A 6 14.04 -9.00 -23.26
N ARG A 7 13.52 -10.15 -22.83
CA ARG A 7 12.13 -10.56 -23.12
C ARG A 7 11.11 -9.59 -22.52
N LEU A 8 11.33 -9.10 -21.28
CA LEU A 8 10.47 -8.08 -20.68
C LEU A 8 10.50 -6.79 -21.50
N GLN A 9 11.70 -6.36 -21.93
CA GLN A 9 11.86 -5.18 -22.77
C GLN A 9 11.09 -5.32 -24.08
N GLU A 10 11.20 -6.47 -24.78
CA GLU A 10 10.46 -6.74 -26.02
C GLU A 10 8.94 -6.61 -25.81
N LEU A 11 8.40 -7.13 -24.68
CA LEU A 11 6.99 -7.03 -24.36
C LEU A 11 6.58 -5.57 -24.11
N VAL A 12 7.37 -4.82 -23.35
CA VAL A 12 7.13 -3.40 -23.09
C VAL A 12 7.20 -2.57 -24.37
N ASP A 13 8.11 -2.87 -25.28
CA ASP A 13 8.24 -2.16 -26.56
C ASP A 13 7.06 -2.44 -27.48
N LYS A 14 6.58 -3.68 -27.48
CA LYS A 14 5.55 -4.17 -28.40
C LYS A 14 4.13 -3.75 -28.00
N TYR A 15 3.81 -3.64 -26.71
CA TYR A 15 2.45 -3.47 -26.23
C TYR A 15 2.25 -2.14 -25.49
N ASP A 16 1.05 -1.57 -25.64
CA ASP A 16 0.66 -0.28 -25.06
C ASP A 16 -0.49 -0.37 -24.03
N ASN A 17 -0.91 -1.59 -23.68
CA ASN A 17 -1.86 -1.84 -22.61
C ASN A 17 -1.26 -2.79 -21.58
N ILE A 18 -0.40 -2.21 -20.74
CA ILE A 18 0.33 -2.91 -19.68
C ILE A 18 -0.33 -2.57 -18.34
N VAL A 19 -0.50 -3.56 -17.49
CA VAL A 19 -0.92 -3.38 -16.09
C VAL A 19 0.15 -3.96 -15.18
N PHE A 20 0.44 -3.27 -14.09
CA PHE A 20 1.33 -3.76 -13.05
C PHE A 20 0.51 -4.15 -11.82
N PHE A 21 0.82 -5.32 -11.24
CA PHE A 21 0.27 -5.79 -9.97
C PHE A 21 1.42 -6.09 -9.01
N GLY A 22 1.48 -5.40 -7.88
CA GLY A 22 2.60 -5.53 -6.93
C GLY A 22 2.20 -5.58 -5.47
N GLY A 23 3.13 -6.09 -4.68
CA GLY A 23 3.01 -6.21 -3.23
C GLY A 23 4.23 -5.62 -2.50
N ALA A 24 4.42 -6.02 -1.24
CA ALA A 24 5.43 -5.45 -0.35
C ALA A 24 6.88 -5.64 -0.85
N GLY A 25 7.14 -6.68 -1.66
CA GLY A 25 8.45 -6.92 -2.27
C GLY A 25 8.94 -5.76 -3.13
N VAL A 26 8.04 -5.01 -3.78
CA VAL A 26 8.39 -3.84 -4.59
C VAL A 26 9.01 -2.71 -3.77
N SER A 27 8.68 -2.60 -2.48
CA SER A 27 9.13 -1.51 -1.61
C SER A 27 10.33 -1.86 -0.73
N THR A 28 10.87 -3.08 -0.83
CA THR A 28 12.04 -3.51 -0.02
C THR A 28 13.29 -2.69 -0.32
N GLU A 29 13.57 -2.39 -1.59
CA GLU A 29 14.68 -1.50 -1.98
C GLU A 29 14.44 -0.03 -1.60
N SER A 30 13.25 0.32 -1.16
CA SER A 30 12.91 1.63 -0.58
C SER A 30 13.10 1.67 0.94
N GLY A 31 13.55 0.56 1.55
CA GLY A 31 13.78 0.44 2.98
C GLY A 31 12.52 0.08 3.79
N ILE A 32 11.42 -0.30 3.13
CA ILE A 32 10.23 -0.83 3.80
C ILE A 32 10.32 -2.35 3.79
N PRO A 33 10.43 -3.01 4.97
CA PRO A 33 10.48 -4.47 5.02
C PRO A 33 9.15 -5.06 4.56
N ASP A 34 9.20 -6.18 3.86
CA ASP A 34 8.00 -6.94 3.57
C ASP A 34 7.49 -7.69 4.82
N PHE A 35 6.40 -8.45 4.67
CA PHE A 35 5.80 -9.15 5.81
C PHE A 35 6.45 -10.51 6.09
N ARG A 36 6.97 -11.21 5.09
CA ARG A 36 7.26 -12.65 5.12
C ARG A 36 8.72 -13.02 4.95
N SER A 37 9.58 -12.14 4.46
CA SER A 37 11.02 -12.41 4.35
C SER A 37 11.67 -12.62 5.72
N GLN A 38 12.91 -13.08 5.77
CA GLN A 38 13.63 -13.34 7.02
C GLN A 38 13.72 -12.09 7.91
N ASP A 39 13.81 -10.90 7.30
CA ASP A 39 13.82 -9.60 7.99
C ASP A 39 12.43 -8.94 8.05
N GLY A 40 11.41 -9.66 7.59
CA GLY A 40 10.03 -9.16 7.50
C GLY A 40 9.35 -9.00 8.86
N LEU A 41 8.21 -8.29 8.84
CA LEU A 41 7.47 -7.97 10.07
C LEU A 41 7.05 -9.21 10.85
N TYR A 42 6.73 -10.33 10.19
CA TYR A 42 6.30 -11.56 10.87
C TYR A 42 7.39 -12.25 11.67
N HIS A 43 8.66 -11.97 11.41
CA HIS A 43 9.79 -12.52 12.14
C HIS A 43 10.27 -11.65 13.31
N GLN A 44 9.68 -10.46 13.49
CA GLN A 44 10.00 -9.58 14.60
C GLN A 44 9.26 -10.02 15.88
N LYS A 45 9.90 -9.88 17.04
CA LYS A 45 9.31 -10.27 18.33
C LYS A 45 8.41 -9.17 18.87
N TYR A 46 7.12 -9.46 18.94
CA TYR A 46 6.09 -8.64 19.59
C TYR A 46 5.32 -9.49 20.58
N ASP A 47 4.58 -8.85 21.49
CA ASP A 47 3.70 -9.55 22.44
C ASP A 47 2.59 -10.34 21.75
N TYR A 48 2.20 -9.90 20.53
CA TYR A 48 1.22 -10.56 19.66
C TYR A 48 1.77 -10.63 18.24
N PRO A 49 1.39 -11.66 17.46
CA PRO A 49 1.72 -11.72 16.03
C PRO A 49 1.22 -10.47 15.28
N PRO A 50 1.98 -9.94 14.32
CA PRO A 50 1.56 -8.76 13.53
C PRO A 50 0.18 -8.91 12.89
N GLU A 51 -0.20 -10.09 12.41
CA GLU A 51 -1.53 -10.37 11.85
C GLU A 51 -2.63 -10.19 12.90
N THR A 52 -2.35 -10.55 14.15
CA THR A 52 -3.29 -10.32 15.26
C THR A 52 -3.43 -8.83 15.54
N ILE A 53 -2.31 -8.11 15.65
CA ILE A 53 -2.31 -6.67 15.94
C ILE A 53 -3.04 -5.89 14.83
N LEU A 54 -2.80 -6.27 13.57
CA LEU A 54 -3.40 -5.64 12.39
C LEU A 54 -4.80 -6.17 12.05
N SER A 55 -5.52 -6.81 13.00
CA SER A 55 -6.89 -7.24 12.80
C SER A 55 -7.91 -6.23 13.30
N HIS A 56 -9.09 -6.22 12.68
CA HIS A 56 -10.22 -5.37 13.11
C HIS A 56 -10.58 -5.62 14.58
N THR A 57 -10.67 -6.88 14.98
CA THR A 57 -10.98 -7.26 16.36
C THR A 57 -9.97 -6.71 17.37
N PHE A 58 -8.67 -6.77 17.05
CA PHE A 58 -7.63 -6.23 17.92
C PHE A 58 -7.68 -4.70 17.99
N PHE A 59 -7.83 -4.04 16.84
CA PHE A 59 -8.02 -2.59 16.77
C PHE A 59 -9.18 -2.10 17.66
N MET A 60 -10.32 -2.80 17.63
CA MET A 60 -11.48 -2.44 18.43
C MET A 60 -11.30 -2.70 19.94
N ARG A 61 -10.58 -3.76 20.31
CA ARG A 61 -10.41 -4.18 21.71
C ARG A 61 -9.21 -3.54 22.40
N LYS A 62 -8.14 -3.30 21.65
CA LYS A 62 -6.85 -2.82 22.16
C LYS A 62 -6.27 -1.71 21.30
N PRO A 63 -7.01 -0.61 21.10
CA PRO A 63 -6.59 0.46 20.19
C PRO A 63 -5.24 1.10 20.58
N GLU A 64 -4.91 1.19 21.87
CA GLU A 64 -3.64 1.75 22.32
C GLU A 64 -2.45 0.92 21.84
N GLU A 65 -2.53 -0.40 21.97
CA GLU A 65 -1.48 -1.32 21.50
C GLU A 65 -1.40 -1.34 19.98
N PHE A 66 -2.57 -1.31 19.29
CA PHE A 66 -2.62 -1.17 17.84
C PHE A 66 -1.90 0.09 17.36
N PHE A 67 -2.20 1.26 17.91
CA PHE A 67 -1.60 2.52 17.46
C PHE A 67 -0.13 2.64 17.86
N LYS A 68 0.32 2.01 18.93
CA LYS A 68 1.75 1.90 19.24
C LYS A 68 2.49 1.16 18.15
N PHE A 69 2.00 -0.04 17.76
CA PHE A 69 2.56 -0.82 16.66
C PHE A 69 2.47 -0.09 15.32
N TYR A 70 1.31 0.49 15.01
CA TYR A 70 1.04 1.20 13.78
C TYR A 70 2.03 2.35 13.55
N ARG A 71 2.27 3.19 14.55
CA ARG A 71 3.26 4.28 14.47
C ARG A 71 4.69 3.78 14.34
N ASP A 72 5.03 2.70 15.02
CA ASP A 72 6.39 2.15 15.00
C ASP A 72 6.73 1.48 13.67
N LYS A 73 5.77 0.80 13.05
CA LYS A 73 6.03 -0.09 11.91
C LYS A 73 5.37 0.33 10.60
N MET A 74 4.22 0.99 10.65
CA MET A 74 3.45 1.27 9.44
C MET A 74 3.65 2.70 8.92
N LEU A 75 4.04 3.65 9.79
CA LEU A 75 4.27 5.03 9.39
C LEU A 75 5.75 5.26 9.04
N CYS A 76 6.13 4.93 7.82
CA CYS A 76 7.46 5.19 7.29
C CYS A 76 7.44 6.47 6.43
N ASP A 77 8.12 7.52 6.89
CA ASP A 77 8.23 8.79 6.16
C ASP A 77 9.60 9.03 5.52
N THR A 78 10.54 8.12 5.72
CA THR A 78 11.89 8.20 5.17
C THR A 78 12.05 7.47 3.85
N ALA A 79 11.12 6.55 3.54
CA ALA A 79 11.14 5.79 2.31
C ALA A 79 10.94 6.71 1.09
N LYS A 80 11.66 6.40 0.02
CA LYS A 80 11.55 7.08 -1.27
C LYS A 80 11.28 6.08 -2.37
N PRO A 81 10.60 6.48 -3.45
CA PRO A 81 10.44 5.63 -4.61
C PRO A 81 11.77 5.08 -5.09
N ASN A 82 11.83 3.79 -5.35
CA ASN A 82 12.98 3.12 -5.96
C ASN A 82 12.84 3.06 -7.49
N ALA A 83 13.81 2.43 -8.16
CA ALA A 83 13.88 2.35 -9.61
C ALA A 83 12.62 1.71 -10.24
N ALA A 84 12.00 0.72 -9.57
CA ALA A 84 10.79 0.09 -10.06
C ALA A 84 9.60 1.07 -10.07
N HIS A 85 9.38 1.81 -8.96
CA HIS A 85 8.34 2.82 -8.89
C HIS A 85 8.50 3.91 -9.95
N LEU A 86 9.74 4.41 -10.13
CA LEU A 86 10.05 5.45 -11.12
C LEU A 86 9.81 4.95 -12.55
N LYS A 87 10.23 3.71 -12.86
CA LYS A 87 10.04 3.14 -14.19
C LYS A 87 8.55 2.91 -14.50
N LEU A 88 7.75 2.49 -13.55
CA LEU A 88 6.30 2.35 -13.74
C LEU A 88 5.64 3.70 -14.04
N ALA A 89 6.03 4.77 -13.33
CA ALA A 89 5.53 6.11 -13.60
C ALA A 89 5.96 6.62 -14.98
N GLU A 90 7.19 6.34 -15.41
CA GLU A 90 7.70 6.65 -16.77
C GLU A 90 6.88 5.93 -17.85
N LEU A 91 6.59 4.64 -17.66
CA LEU A 91 5.76 3.85 -18.58
C LEU A 91 4.31 4.38 -18.67
N GLU A 92 3.75 4.84 -17.55
CA GLU A 92 2.44 5.48 -17.55
C GLU A 92 2.46 6.81 -18.33
N GLN A 93 3.48 7.65 -18.12
CA GLN A 93 3.66 8.90 -18.86
C GLN A 93 3.85 8.67 -20.36
N ALA A 94 4.52 7.59 -20.75
CA ALA A 94 4.67 7.17 -22.14
C ALA A 94 3.38 6.56 -22.74
N GLY A 95 2.29 6.45 -21.95
CA GLY A 95 1.01 5.89 -22.39
C GLY A 95 0.98 4.37 -22.51
N LYS A 96 2.01 3.67 -22.04
CA LYS A 96 2.14 2.20 -22.10
C LYS A 96 1.49 1.51 -20.89
N LEU A 97 1.74 1.99 -19.68
CA LEU A 97 1.13 1.45 -18.45
C LEU A 97 -0.22 2.12 -18.20
N LYS A 98 -1.27 1.33 -18.02
CA LYS A 98 -2.64 1.81 -17.85
C LYS A 98 -3.09 1.88 -16.38
N ALA A 99 -2.53 1.04 -15.54
CA ALA A 99 -2.77 1.08 -14.10
C ALA A 99 -1.63 0.40 -13.32
N VAL A 100 -1.41 0.89 -12.13
CA VAL A 100 -0.69 0.19 -11.06
C VAL A 100 -1.75 -0.33 -10.09
N ILE A 101 -1.78 -1.63 -9.86
CA ILE A 101 -2.58 -2.28 -8.82
C ILE A 101 -1.61 -2.67 -7.70
N THR A 102 -1.85 -2.18 -6.50
CA THR A 102 -0.92 -2.43 -5.40
C THR A 102 -1.62 -2.90 -4.13
N GLN A 103 -0.98 -3.81 -3.44
CA GLN A 103 -1.33 -4.20 -2.08
C GLN A 103 -0.66 -3.29 -1.03
N ASN A 104 0.28 -2.44 -1.46
CA ASN A 104 1.02 -1.56 -0.57
C ASN A 104 0.19 -0.35 -0.16
N ILE A 105 0.47 0.13 1.05
CA ILE A 105 -0.20 1.27 1.68
C ILE A 105 0.73 2.49 1.82
N ASP A 106 1.93 2.43 1.22
CA ASP A 106 3.08 3.32 1.43
C ASP A 106 3.10 4.59 0.57
N ASN A 107 2.21 4.69 -0.44
CA ASN A 107 2.10 5.83 -1.37
C ASN A 107 3.33 6.03 -2.30
N LEU A 108 4.26 5.08 -2.37
CA LEU A 108 5.50 5.26 -3.16
C LEU A 108 5.24 5.35 -4.66
N HIS A 109 4.22 4.67 -5.19
CA HIS A 109 3.83 4.79 -6.60
C HIS A 109 3.37 6.21 -6.93
N GLN A 110 2.53 6.82 -6.09
CA GLN A 110 2.07 8.20 -6.27
C GLN A 110 3.23 9.19 -6.13
N MET A 111 4.13 8.97 -5.16
CA MET A 111 5.33 9.78 -4.99
C MET A 111 6.29 9.68 -6.19
N ALA A 112 6.32 8.56 -6.88
CA ALA A 112 7.08 8.38 -8.13
C ALA A 112 6.46 9.12 -9.32
N GLY A 113 5.17 9.51 -9.21
CA GLY A 113 4.46 10.23 -10.26
C GLY A 113 3.35 9.43 -10.96
N SER A 114 3.13 8.15 -10.59
CA SER A 114 2.00 7.37 -11.08
C SER A 114 0.67 8.01 -10.71
N LYS A 115 -0.26 8.08 -11.66
CA LYS A 115 -1.57 8.73 -11.52
C LYS A 115 -2.70 7.74 -11.28
N LYS A 116 -2.70 6.63 -12.02
CA LYS A 116 -3.72 5.59 -11.87
C LYS A 116 -3.18 4.45 -11.00
N VAL A 117 -3.31 4.63 -9.68
CA VAL A 117 -2.91 3.65 -8.67
C VAL A 117 -4.16 3.13 -7.96
N LEU A 118 -4.39 1.82 -8.04
CA LEU A 118 -5.48 1.11 -7.39
C LEU A 118 -4.93 0.45 -6.12
N GLU A 119 -5.21 1.07 -4.97
CA GLU A 119 -4.70 0.66 -3.66
C GLU A 119 -5.67 -0.34 -3.02
N LEU A 120 -5.46 -1.63 -3.23
CA LEU A 120 -6.36 -2.70 -2.74
C LEU A 120 -6.52 -2.72 -1.22
N HIS A 121 -5.48 -2.31 -0.49
CA HIS A 121 -5.46 -2.30 0.97
C HIS A 121 -5.53 -0.88 1.56
N GLY A 122 -5.89 0.12 0.76
CA GLY A 122 -5.95 1.50 1.20
C GLY A 122 -4.59 2.17 1.35
N SER A 123 -4.49 3.17 2.24
CA SER A 123 -3.28 3.99 2.39
C SER A 123 -3.12 4.55 3.80
N VAL A 124 -1.89 4.60 4.32
CA VAL A 124 -1.55 5.29 5.58
C VAL A 124 -1.65 6.81 5.45
N TYR A 125 -1.74 7.34 4.23
CA TYR A 125 -1.86 8.77 3.95
C TYR A 125 -3.29 9.29 4.08
N ARG A 126 -4.28 8.41 4.16
CA ARG A 126 -5.69 8.76 4.41
C ARG A 126 -6.14 8.16 5.73
N ASN A 127 -6.79 8.96 6.55
CA ASN A 127 -7.29 8.52 7.85
C ASN A 127 -8.62 9.22 8.10
N TYR A 128 -9.58 8.53 8.69
CA TYR A 128 -10.93 9.07 8.86
C TYR A 128 -11.45 8.83 10.28
N CYS A 129 -12.16 9.82 10.79
CA CYS A 129 -12.88 9.66 12.03
C CYS A 129 -14.02 8.63 11.87
N MET A 130 -14.05 7.61 12.70
CA MET A 130 -15.07 6.57 12.65
C MET A 130 -16.50 7.08 12.95
N LYS A 131 -16.63 8.29 13.56
CA LYS A 131 -17.92 8.85 13.93
C LYS A 131 -18.45 9.89 12.94
N CYS A 132 -17.61 10.84 12.51
CA CYS A 132 -18.02 11.95 11.67
C CYS A 132 -17.37 11.97 10.28
N HIS A 133 -16.56 10.97 9.96
CA HIS A 133 -15.85 10.79 8.69
C HIS A 133 -14.92 11.94 8.28
N ARG A 134 -14.55 12.86 9.22
CA ARG A 134 -13.56 13.90 8.95
C ARG A 134 -12.23 13.25 8.56
N PHE A 135 -11.64 13.77 7.50
CA PHE A 135 -10.33 13.35 6.99
C PHE A 135 -9.20 13.90 7.87
N TYR A 136 -8.14 13.10 8.01
CA TYR A 136 -6.86 13.44 8.64
C TYR A 136 -5.71 12.90 7.79
N ASP A 137 -4.67 13.68 7.62
CA ASP A 137 -3.51 13.30 6.83
C ASP A 137 -2.49 12.46 7.61
N PHE A 138 -1.46 12.03 6.91
CA PHE A 138 -0.33 11.28 7.48
C PHE A 138 0.38 12.07 8.60
N ALA A 139 0.60 13.39 8.40
CA ALA A 139 1.32 14.22 9.36
C ALA A 139 0.58 14.29 10.70
N HIS A 140 -0.76 14.40 10.67
CA HIS A 140 -1.59 14.37 11.87
C HIS A 140 -1.45 13.03 12.62
N MET A 141 -1.49 11.90 11.89
CA MET A 141 -1.35 10.58 12.51
C MET A 141 0.02 10.37 13.11
N LYS A 142 1.07 10.81 12.43
CA LYS A 142 2.45 10.72 12.91
C LYS A 142 2.69 11.57 14.17
N ALA A 143 2.14 12.77 14.24
CA ALA A 143 2.24 13.66 15.39
C ALA A 143 1.36 13.23 16.58
N SER A 144 0.39 12.34 16.35
CA SER A 144 -0.55 11.89 17.39
C SER A 144 0.13 11.00 18.44
N THR A 145 -0.41 10.99 19.65
CA THR A 145 0.00 10.09 20.73
C THR A 145 -1.19 9.27 21.23
N GLY A 146 -0.93 8.11 21.82
CA GLY A 146 -2.00 7.21 22.29
C GLY A 146 -2.97 6.83 21.16
N VAL A 147 -4.26 6.86 21.45
CA VAL A 147 -5.34 6.61 20.47
C VAL A 147 -5.75 7.95 19.84
N PRO A 148 -5.50 8.17 18.53
CA PRO A 148 -5.87 9.42 17.86
C PRO A 148 -7.38 9.66 17.92
N ARG A 149 -7.79 10.85 18.32
CA ARG A 149 -9.21 11.22 18.44
C ARG A 149 -9.52 12.50 17.67
N CYS A 150 -10.66 12.47 17.02
CA CYS A 150 -11.28 13.63 16.40
C CYS A 150 -11.88 14.56 17.46
N GLU A 151 -12.05 15.84 17.12
CA GLU A 151 -12.78 16.82 17.97
C GLU A 151 -14.18 16.36 18.38
N CYS A 152 -14.83 15.51 17.55
CA CYS A 152 -16.14 14.92 17.89
C CYS A 152 -16.05 13.74 18.88
N GLY A 153 -14.86 13.41 19.40
CA GLY A 153 -14.58 12.30 20.31
C GLY A 153 -14.43 10.93 19.64
N GLY A 154 -14.66 10.82 18.31
CA GLY A 154 -14.48 9.56 17.58
C GLY A 154 -13.01 9.19 17.41
N ILE A 155 -12.71 7.88 17.33
CA ILE A 155 -11.36 7.40 17.01
C ILE A 155 -11.09 7.69 15.54
N ILE A 156 -9.85 8.11 15.22
CA ILE A 156 -9.39 8.28 13.84
C ILE A 156 -8.77 6.95 13.40
N LYS A 157 -9.43 6.26 12.46
CA LYS A 157 -8.93 4.99 11.89
C LYS A 157 -8.16 5.27 10.60
N PRO A 158 -6.98 4.64 10.42
CA PRO A 158 -6.33 4.64 9.11
C PRO A 158 -7.22 4.02 8.04
N ASP A 159 -7.21 4.58 6.83
CA ASP A 159 -7.85 4.02 5.64
C ASP A 159 -7.01 2.84 5.12
N VAL A 160 -6.76 1.88 5.99
CA VAL A 160 -6.03 0.65 5.71
C VAL A 160 -6.97 -0.50 6.02
N VAL A 161 -7.06 -1.45 5.08
CA VAL A 161 -7.84 -2.67 5.26
C VAL A 161 -7.10 -3.58 6.25
N LEU A 162 -7.70 -3.78 7.41
CA LEU A 162 -7.19 -4.67 8.43
C LEU A 162 -7.60 -6.12 8.12
N TYR A 163 -6.89 -7.10 8.70
CA TYR A 163 -7.40 -8.47 8.70
C TYR A 163 -8.83 -8.49 9.26
N GLU A 164 -9.68 -9.38 8.74
CA GLU A 164 -11.11 -9.48 9.03
C GLU A 164 -11.98 -8.39 8.35
N GLU A 165 -11.39 -7.39 7.68
CA GLU A 165 -12.13 -6.39 6.90
C GLU A 165 -12.21 -6.80 5.43
N GLY A 166 -13.29 -6.43 4.75
CA GLY A 166 -13.44 -6.59 3.30
C GLY A 166 -12.69 -5.53 2.53
N LEU A 167 -12.22 -5.89 1.34
CA LEU A 167 -11.67 -4.91 0.40
C LEU A 167 -12.79 -4.05 -0.20
N ASP A 168 -12.42 -2.85 -0.68
CA ASP A 168 -13.37 -1.98 -1.39
C ASP A 168 -13.78 -2.60 -2.74
N ASN A 169 -15.07 -2.84 -2.91
CA ASN A 169 -15.61 -3.48 -4.11
C ASN A 169 -15.38 -2.66 -5.39
N GLN A 170 -15.37 -1.33 -5.30
CA GLN A 170 -15.11 -0.48 -6.46
C GLN A 170 -13.66 -0.67 -6.92
N THR A 171 -12.70 -0.60 -6.01
CA THR A 171 -11.29 -0.79 -6.30
C THR A 171 -11.01 -2.18 -6.88
N ILE A 172 -11.66 -3.24 -6.34
CA ILE A 172 -11.55 -4.61 -6.87
C ILE A 172 -12.07 -4.66 -8.31
N ASN A 173 -13.26 -4.12 -8.57
CA ASN A 173 -13.86 -4.15 -9.89
C ASN A 173 -13.02 -3.40 -10.93
N GLU A 174 -12.46 -2.23 -10.55
CA GLU A 174 -11.54 -1.48 -11.41
C GLU A 174 -10.25 -2.26 -11.68
N ALA A 175 -9.69 -2.94 -10.67
CA ALA A 175 -8.50 -3.77 -10.82
C ALA A 175 -8.76 -4.97 -11.73
N VAL A 176 -9.86 -5.69 -11.52
CA VAL A 176 -10.26 -6.83 -12.36
C VAL A 176 -10.47 -6.38 -13.81
N LYS A 177 -11.16 -5.25 -14.01
CA LYS A 177 -11.35 -4.67 -15.34
C LYS A 177 -10.01 -4.35 -16.01
N ALA A 178 -9.12 -3.65 -15.31
CA ALA A 178 -7.81 -3.29 -15.85
C ALA A 178 -7.01 -4.54 -16.27
N ILE A 179 -7.00 -5.58 -15.43
CA ILE A 179 -6.31 -6.85 -15.72
C ILE A 179 -6.94 -7.56 -16.92
N SER A 180 -8.27 -7.60 -16.99
CA SER A 180 -8.98 -8.31 -18.08
C SER A 180 -8.77 -7.66 -19.46
N GLU A 181 -8.50 -6.36 -19.49
CA GLU A 181 -8.22 -5.60 -20.71
C GLU A 181 -6.71 -5.56 -21.05
N ALA A 182 -5.83 -5.97 -20.13
CA ALA A 182 -4.39 -5.88 -20.32
C ALA A 182 -3.87 -6.85 -21.38
N GLN A 183 -2.94 -6.36 -22.22
CA GLN A 183 -2.16 -7.21 -23.14
C GLN A 183 -0.94 -7.81 -22.42
N VAL A 184 -0.41 -7.12 -21.41
CA VAL A 184 0.69 -7.58 -20.56
C VAL A 184 0.35 -7.28 -19.11
N LEU A 185 0.45 -8.29 -18.25
CA LEU A 185 0.39 -8.16 -16.80
C LEU A 185 1.79 -8.41 -16.23
N ILE A 186 2.35 -7.40 -15.59
CA ILE A 186 3.61 -7.50 -14.84
C ILE A 186 3.25 -7.72 -13.37
N ILE A 187 3.82 -8.76 -12.77
CA ILE A 187 3.63 -9.10 -11.36
C ILE A 187 4.96 -8.92 -10.63
N GLY A 188 4.95 -8.14 -9.53
CA GLY A 188 6.15 -7.80 -8.74
C GLY A 188 5.93 -7.83 -7.22
#